data_d704eeb82229930c8e801e86827d8409
#
_entry.id   d704eeb82229930c8e801e86827d8409
#
_cell.length_a   1.000
_cell.length_b   1.000
_cell.length_c   1.000
_cell.angle_alpha   90.00
_cell.angle_beta   90.00
_cell.angle_gamma   90.00
#
_symmetry.space_group_name_H-M   'P 1'
#
loop_
_entity.id
_entity.type
_entity.pdbx_description
1 polymer ?
#
loop_
_entity_poly.entity_id
_entity_poly.type
_entity_poly.pdbx_seq_one_letter_code
_entity_poly.pdbx_strand_id
1 'polypeptide(L)'
;MAEDGIRFEAVSFTYPGASQAALKEIDLHIRPGESLALVGENGSGKTTLIKLLTRLYRPDSGRILLDGVDLESWDEETLRQRIGVIFQDFARYQFLVGENIGVGDVRFFDEEARWEEAAEKGMADGIVSELPQGYQTQLGKWFKGGQELSGGQWQKIALSRAFMRSEADILVLDEPTAAMDAAAEATIFEHFRKLTQNRIAILISHRFSTVRMASQIVVIENGRIIERGSHEDLMSLDGHYARLFLLQAAGYK
;
A
#
# COMPACT_ATOMS: atom_id res chain seq x y z
N MET A 1 -5.39 18.62 7.27
CA MET A 1 -4.51 17.62 7.89
C MET A 1 -5.38 16.71 8.73
N ALA A 2 -5.12 15.41 8.73
CA ALA A 2 -5.83 14.46 9.58
C ALA A 2 -5.67 14.86 11.06
N GLU A 3 -6.76 15.08 11.77
CA GLU A 3 -6.72 15.50 13.18
C GLU A 3 -6.81 14.30 14.13
N ASP A 4 -7.45 13.20 13.73
CA ASP A 4 -7.63 11.99 14.54
C ASP A 4 -7.09 10.73 13.85
N GLY A 5 -6.89 10.76 12.54
CA GLY A 5 -6.42 9.63 11.74
C GLY A 5 -7.50 8.63 11.41
N ILE A 6 -7.13 7.34 11.37
CA ILE A 6 -8.03 6.25 10.97
C ILE A 6 -8.37 5.41 12.19
N ARG A 7 -9.68 5.15 12.41
CA ARG A 7 -10.16 4.23 13.46
C ARG A 7 -11.04 3.14 12.87
N PHE A 8 -10.75 1.91 13.22
CA PHE A 8 -11.64 0.76 13.05
C PHE A 8 -12.25 0.46 14.41
N GLU A 9 -13.56 0.41 14.50
CA GLU A 9 -14.31 0.16 15.74
C GLU A 9 -15.17 -1.09 15.56
N ALA A 10 -14.78 -2.20 16.19
CA ALA A 10 -15.42 -3.51 16.16
C ALA A 10 -15.80 -4.00 14.74
N VAL A 11 -14.90 -3.75 13.76
CA VAL A 11 -15.17 -4.01 12.33
C VAL A 11 -15.11 -5.50 12.04
N SER A 12 -16.22 -6.02 11.47
CA SER A 12 -16.28 -7.39 10.93
C SER A 12 -16.73 -7.36 9.47
N PHE A 13 -16.23 -8.32 8.68
CA PHE A 13 -16.54 -8.40 7.26
C PHE A 13 -16.41 -9.82 6.72
N THR A 14 -17.37 -10.19 5.87
CA THR A 14 -17.41 -11.46 5.12
C THR A 14 -17.57 -11.16 3.63
N TYR A 15 -16.73 -11.74 2.79
CA TYR A 15 -16.88 -11.58 1.34
C TYR A 15 -18.20 -12.20 0.85
N PRO A 16 -18.87 -11.61 -0.15
CA PRO A 16 -20.06 -12.18 -0.75
C PRO A 16 -19.84 -13.64 -1.18
N GLY A 17 -20.68 -14.54 -0.71
CA GLY A 17 -20.59 -15.97 -1.00
C GLY A 17 -19.59 -16.76 -0.15
N ALA A 18 -18.82 -16.12 0.72
CA ALA A 18 -17.94 -16.82 1.66
C ALA A 18 -18.71 -17.28 2.89
N SER A 19 -18.28 -18.44 3.45
CA SER A 19 -18.87 -19.00 4.69
C SER A 19 -18.17 -18.52 5.96
N GLN A 20 -17.03 -17.88 5.83
CA GLN A 20 -16.23 -17.41 6.98
C GLN A 20 -15.93 -15.92 6.86
N ALA A 21 -15.97 -15.23 7.99
CA ALA A 21 -15.61 -13.83 8.07
C ALA A 21 -14.08 -13.66 7.82
N ALA A 22 -13.76 -12.72 6.93
CA ALA A 22 -12.39 -12.34 6.61
C ALA A 22 -11.79 -11.43 7.69
N LEU A 23 -12.63 -10.63 8.35
CA LEU A 23 -12.26 -9.82 9.51
C LEU A 23 -13.32 -9.98 10.62
N LYS A 24 -12.86 -9.97 11.87
CA LYS A 24 -13.69 -10.25 13.06
C LYS A 24 -13.34 -9.29 14.17
N GLU A 25 -14.24 -8.35 14.47
CA GLU A 25 -14.13 -7.41 15.59
C GLU A 25 -12.74 -6.71 15.62
N ILE A 26 -12.38 -6.08 14.49
CA ILE A 26 -11.14 -5.33 14.40
C ILE A 26 -11.30 -3.99 15.10
N ASP A 27 -10.46 -3.77 16.12
CA ASP A 27 -10.27 -2.49 16.80
C ASP A 27 -8.84 -2.01 16.56
N LEU A 28 -8.69 -0.92 15.80
CA LEU A 28 -7.40 -0.37 15.41
C LEU A 28 -7.48 1.15 15.29
N HIS A 29 -6.50 1.84 15.84
CA HIS A 29 -6.32 3.28 15.66
C HIS A 29 -4.94 3.55 15.04
N ILE A 30 -4.91 4.28 13.95
CA ILE A 30 -3.70 4.74 13.24
C ILE A 30 -3.73 6.26 13.30
N ARG A 31 -2.79 6.85 14.04
CA ARG A 31 -2.74 8.30 14.23
C ARG A 31 -2.08 9.00 13.05
N PRO A 32 -2.35 10.30 12.87
CA PRO A 32 -1.64 11.12 11.88
C PRO A 32 -0.11 11.02 12.06
N GLY A 33 0.60 10.81 10.95
CA GLY A 33 2.05 10.67 10.97
C GLY A 33 2.57 9.29 11.42
N GLU A 34 1.69 8.34 11.78
CA GLU A 34 2.10 6.98 12.11
C GLU A 34 2.32 6.13 10.85
N SER A 35 3.30 5.23 10.94
CA SER A 35 3.50 4.16 10.00
C SER A 35 3.06 2.84 10.62
N LEU A 36 2.10 2.17 9.98
CA LEU A 36 1.57 0.87 10.38
C LEU A 36 2.09 -0.22 9.46
N ALA A 37 2.66 -1.29 10.02
CA ALA A 37 2.90 -2.52 9.28
C ALA A 37 1.87 -3.60 9.65
N LEU A 38 1.24 -4.20 8.65
CA LEU A 38 0.33 -5.35 8.80
C LEU A 38 1.09 -6.64 8.48
N VAL A 39 1.13 -7.53 9.45
CA VAL A 39 1.83 -8.83 9.39
C VAL A 39 0.83 -9.97 9.60
N GLY A 40 1.09 -11.11 9.00
CA GLY A 40 0.27 -12.32 9.14
C GLY A 40 0.36 -13.20 7.90
N GLU A 41 -0.13 -14.42 7.99
CA GLU A 41 -0.15 -15.38 6.89
C GLU A 41 -1.03 -14.92 5.72
N ASN A 42 -0.88 -15.57 4.56
CA ASN A 42 -1.76 -15.33 3.42
C ASN A 42 -3.20 -15.67 3.80
N GLY A 43 -4.14 -14.79 3.43
CA GLY A 43 -5.54 -14.96 3.78
C GLY A 43 -5.91 -14.53 5.21
N SER A 44 -5.00 -14.01 6.02
CA SER A 44 -5.29 -13.57 7.40
C SER A 44 -6.22 -12.34 7.50
N GLY A 45 -6.41 -11.57 6.40
CA GLY A 45 -7.29 -10.40 6.34
C GLY A 45 -6.60 -9.06 6.09
N LYS A 46 -5.27 -9.01 5.92
CA LYS A 46 -4.50 -7.76 5.72
C LYS A 46 -5.03 -6.91 4.56
N THR A 47 -5.07 -7.45 3.35
CA THR A 47 -5.60 -6.77 2.16
C THR A 47 -7.09 -6.43 2.29
N THR A 48 -7.86 -7.25 3.02
CA THR A 48 -9.28 -6.97 3.29
C THR A 48 -9.46 -5.69 4.10
N LEU A 49 -8.61 -5.46 5.10
CA LEU A 49 -8.62 -4.23 5.88
C LEU A 49 -8.41 -2.99 4.99
N ILE A 50 -7.49 -3.06 4.02
CA ILE A 50 -7.27 -1.99 3.05
C ILE A 50 -8.47 -1.80 2.11
N LYS A 51 -9.07 -2.89 1.65
CA LYS A 51 -10.27 -2.82 0.79
C LYS A 51 -11.46 -2.17 1.48
N LEU A 52 -11.61 -2.34 2.79
CA LEU A 52 -12.62 -1.63 3.58
C LEU A 52 -12.25 -0.15 3.76
N LEU A 53 -10.98 0.16 4.07
CA LEU A 53 -10.50 1.53 4.20
C LEU A 53 -10.71 2.34 2.91
N THR A 54 -10.50 1.71 1.76
CA THR A 54 -10.69 2.35 0.44
C THR A 54 -12.15 2.32 -0.05
N ARG A 55 -13.10 1.85 0.78
CA ARG A 55 -14.52 1.67 0.42
C ARG A 55 -14.77 0.83 -0.83
N LEU A 56 -13.85 -0.08 -1.18
CA LEU A 56 -14.13 -1.13 -2.18
C LEU A 56 -15.17 -2.14 -1.66
N TYR A 57 -15.27 -2.28 -0.35
CA TYR A 57 -16.30 -3.03 0.36
C TYR A 57 -16.75 -2.24 1.59
N ARG A 58 -17.91 -2.61 2.12
CA ARG A 58 -18.46 -2.08 3.37
C ARG A 58 -18.37 -3.14 4.45
N PRO A 59 -18.13 -2.78 5.72
CA PRO A 59 -18.16 -3.74 6.82
C PRO A 59 -19.57 -4.29 7.04
N ASP A 60 -19.68 -5.55 7.51
CA ASP A 60 -20.94 -6.15 7.90
C ASP A 60 -21.42 -5.59 9.26
N SER A 61 -20.45 -5.26 10.14
CA SER A 61 -20.69 -4.64 11.44
C SER A 61 -19.50 -3.80 11.87
N GLY A 62 -19.71 -2.93 12.86
CA GLY A 62 -18.73 -1.92 13.27
C GLY A 62 -18.70 -0.74 12.30
N ARG A 63 -17.72 0.12 12.42
CA ARG A 63 -17.53 1.29 11.55
C ARG A 63 -16.04 1.65 11.40
N ILE A 64 -15.76 2.38 10.34
CA ILE A 64 -14.42 2.93 10.09
C ILE A 64 -14.56 4.45 10.06
N LEU A 65 -13.76 5.12 10.87
CA LEU A 65 -13.74 6.58 10.94
C LEU A 65 -12.44 7.09 10.32
N LEU A 66 -12.54 8.18 9.58
CA LEU A 66 -11.42 9.01 9.14
C LEU A 66 -11.62 10.40 9.73
N ASP A 67 -10.68 10.84 10.58
CA ASP A 67 -10.76 12.10 11.30
C ASP A 67 -12.05 12.27 12.10
N GLY A 68 -12.50 11.19 12.75
CA GLY A 68 -13.73 11.17 13.55
C GLY A 68 -15.03 11.09 12.74
N VAL A 69 -14.97 11.13 11.41
CA VAL A 69 -16.13 11.03 10.51
C VAL A 69 -16.21 9.63 9.91
N ASP A 70 -17.39 9.01 9.96
CA ASP A 70 -17.62 7.69 9.37
C ASP A 70 -17.32 7.71 7.87
N LEU A 71 -16.56 6.71 7.38
CA LEU A 71 -16.21 6.60 5.97
C LEU A 71 -17.43 6.57 5.04
N GLU A 72 -18.56 6.03 5.52
CA GLU A 72 -19.80 6.01 4.74
C GLU A 72 -20.39 7.40 4.49
N SER A 73 -20.02 8.38 5.34
CA SER A 73 -20.48 9.77 5.23
C SER A 73 -19.59 10.64 4.34
N TRP A 74 -18.40 10.14 4.00
CA TRP A 74 -17.50 10.86 3.11
C TRP A 74 -18.01 10.85 1.68
N ASP A 75 -17.86 11.99 0.99
CA ASP A 75 -17.94 12.01 -0.47
C ASP A 75 -16.86 11.09 -1.05
N GLU A 76 -17.24 10.26 -2.03
CA GLU A 76 -16.37 9.19 -2.56
C GLU A 76 -15.14 9.76 -3.27
N GLU A 77 -15.31 10.84 -4.02
CA GLU A 77 -14.20 11.50 -4.72
C GLU A 77 -13.22 12.13 -3.73
N THR A 78 -13.74 12.85 -2.74
CA THR A 78 -12.93 13.46 -1.67
C THR A 78 -12.16 12.41 -0.88
N LEU A 79 -12.78 11.28 -0.53
CA LEU A 79 -12.12 10.18 0.15
C LEU A 79 -10.99 9.59 -0.71
N ARG A 80 -11.25 9.36 -1.99
CA ARG A 80 -10.26 8.82 -2.92
C ARG A 80 -9.07 9.75 -3.14
N GLN A 81 -9.26 11.06 -3.05
CA GLN A 81 -8.16 12.02 -3.14
C GLN A 81 -7.21 11.94 -1.94
N ARG A 82 -7.71 11.56 -0.77
CA ARG A 82 -6.92 11.42 0.45
C ARG A 82 -6.11 10.13 0.51
N ILE A 83 -6.42 9.11 -0.33
CA ILE A 83 -5.79 7.78 -0.24
C ILE A 83 -5.04 7.45 -1.53
N GLY A 84 -3.72 7.33 -1.44
CA GLY A 84 -2.89 6.69 -2.47
C GLY A 84 -2.67 5.22 -2.12
N VAL A 85 -3.05 4.30 -3.00
CA VAL A 85 -2.91 2.86 -2.74
C VAL A 85 -2.27 2.12 -3.91
N ILE A 86 -1.38 1.19 -3.58
CA ILE A 86 -0.85 0.19 -4.50
C ILE A 86 -1.20 -1.17 -3.95
N PHE A 87 -1.99 -1.92 -4.72
CA PHE A 87 -2.29 -3.31 -4.42
C PHE A 87 -1.22 -4.24 -5.00
N GLN A 88 -1.07 -5.43 -4.42
CA GLN A 88 -0.14 -6.46 -4.87
C GLN A 88 -0.35 -6.84 -6.35
N ASP A 89 -1.61 -6.94 -6.77
CA ASP A 89 -2.05 -7.28 -8.12
C ASP A 89 -2.37 -6.05 -8.97
N PHE A 90 -1.48 -5.06 -8.98
CA PHE A 90 -1.65 -3.84 -9.75
C PHE A 90 -1.76 -4.12 -11.26
N ALA A 91 -2.64 -3.39 -11.94
CA ALA A 91 -2.87 -3.52 -13.37
C ALA A 91 -1.65 -3.04 -14.19
N ARG A 92 -1.29 -3.80 -15.23
CA ARG A 92 -0.27 -3.47 -16.24
C ARG A 92 -0.99 -3.06 -17.49
N TYR A 93 -1.29 -1.77 -17.62
CA TYR A 93 -2.02 -1.28 -18.79
C TYR A 93 -1.08 -1.20 -20.00
N GLN A 94 -1.59 -1.63 -21.16
CA GLN A 94 -0.88 -1.49 -22.44
C GLN A 94 -1.12 -0.09 -23.04
N PHE A 95 -0.80 0.92 -22.27
CA PHE A 95 -0.90 2.34 -22.58
C PHE A 95 0.50 2.94 -22.77
N LEU A 96 0.58 4.22 -23.08
CA LEU A 96 1.82 4.97 -22.97
C LEU A 96 2.33 5.00 -21.52
N VAL A 97 3.62 5.19 -21.34
CA VAL A 97 4.21 5.28 -19.99
C VAL A 97 3.54 6.40 -19.18
N GLY A 98 3.40 7.60 -19.76
CA GLY A 98 2.74 8.72 -19.12
C GLY A 98 1.30 8.41 -18.73
N GLU A 99 0.51 7.81 -19.63
CA GLU A 99 -0.85 7.38 -19.34
C GLU A 99 -0.90 6.33 -18.22
N ASN A 100 0.07 5.41 -18.19
CA ASN A 100 0.17 4.43 -17.09
C ASN A 100 0.38 5.09 -15.74
N ILE A 101 1.07 6.21 -15.67
CA ILE A 101 1.25 7.00 -14.46
C ILE A 101 0.00 7.85 -14.21
N GLY A 102 -0.48 8.54 -15.25
CA GLY A 102 -1.61 9.49 -15.20
C GLY A 102 -2.93 8.90 -14.68
N VAL A 103 -3.20 7.60 -14.94
CA VAL A 103 -4.40 6.92 -14.39
C VAL A 103 -4.44 6.93 -12.84
N GLY A 104 -3.34 7.26 -12.18
CA GLY A 104 -3.29 7.42 -10.73
C GLY A 104 -4.17 8.57 -10.23
N ASP A 105 -4.28 9.65 -11.02
CA ASP A 105 -5.22 10.75 -10.80
C ASP A 105 -5.75 11.28 -12.13
N VAL A 106 -6.94 10.84 -12.48
CA VAL A 106 -7.57 11.16 -13.79
C VAL A 106 -7.83 12.65 -14.01
N ARG A 107 -7.82 13.48 -12.95
CA ARG A 107 -7.96 14.95 -13.06
C ARG A 107 -6.75 15.57 -13.76
N PHE A 108 -5.61 14.92 -13.67
CA PHE A 108 -4.30 15.34 -14.20
C PHE A 108 -3.72 14.31 -15.17
N PHE A 109 -4.62 13.55 -15.84
CA PHE A 109 -4.24 12.40 -16.68
C PHE A 109 -3.22 12.75 -17.76
N ASP A 110 -3.36 13.91 -18.42
CA ASP A 110 -2.50 14.35 -19.53
C ASP A 110 -1.44 15.38 -19.11
N GLU A 111 -1.22 15.59 -17.81
CA GLU A 111 -0.26 16.57 -17.31
C GLU A 111 1.14 15.97 -17.15
N GLU A 112 2.02 16.21 -18.14
CA GLU A 112 3.39 15.65 -18.16
C GLU A 112 4.22 16.07 -16.93
N ALA A 113 4.10 17.32 -16.46
CA ALA A 113 4.80 17.75 -15.25
C ALA A 113 4.40 16.95 -13.99
N ARG A 114 3.15 16.48 -13.94
CA ARG A 114 2.67 15.61 -12.87
C ARG A 114 3.21 14.19 -13.02
N TRP A 115 3.36 13.70 -14.25
CA TRP A 115 3.99 12.41 -14.49
C TRP A 115 5.46 12.40 -14.06
N GLU A 116 6.19 13.47 -14.37
CA GLU A 116 7.60 13.64 -13.98
C GLU A 116 7.75 13.62 -12.46
N GLU A 117 6.98 14.46 -11.75
CA GLU A 117 6.99 14.50 -10.28
C GLU A 117 6.63 13.13 -9.67
N ALA A 118 5.60 12.48 -10.20
CA ALA A 118 5.16 11.16 -9.72
C ALA A 118 6.19 10.07 -10.05
N ALA A 119 6.84 10.13 -11.23
CA ALA A 119 7.88 9.19 -11.64
C ALA A 119 9.12 9.30 -10.75
N GLU A 120 9.54 10.51 -10.40
CA GLU A 120 10.63 10.75 -9.45
C GLU A 120 10.31 10.13 -8.09
N LYS A 121 9.12 10.42 -7.55
CA LYS A 121 8.65 9.84 -6.27
C LYS A 121 8.50 8.32 -6.31
N GLY A 122 8.10 7.76 -7.45
CA GLY A 122 7.97 6.32 -7.69
C GLY A 122 9.27 5.65 -8.10
N MET A 123 10.38 6.41 -8.25
CA MET A 123 11.67 5.93 -8.72
C MET A 123 11.62 5.32 -10.14
N ALA A 124 10.73 5.83 -10.98
CA ALA A 124 10.57 5.40 -12.38
C ALA A 124 11.29 6.32 -13.38
N ASP A 125 11.76 7.49 -12.98
CA ASP A 125 12.45 8.50 -13.80
C ASP A 125 13.62 7.93 -14.60
N GLY A 126 14.49 7.13 -13.95
CA GLY A 126 15.58 6.44 -14.61
C GLY A 126 15.12 5.46 -15.68
N ILE A 127 14.00 4.75 -15.45
CA ILE A 127 13.41 3.83 -16.43
C ILE A 127 12.88 4.62 -17.63
N VAL A 128 12.14 5.69 -17.36
CA VAL A 128 11.53 6.52 -18.41
C VAL A 128 12.62 7.13 -19.32
N SER A 129 13.73 7.59 -18.73
CA SER A 129 14.85 8.18 -19.50
C SER A 129 15.56 7.19 -20.43
N GLU A 130 15.54 5.90 -20.15
CA GLU A 130 16.11 4.82 -20.96
C GLU A 130 15.16 4.37 -22.09
N LEU A 131 13.88 4.72 -22.03
CA LEU A 131 12.89 4.32 -23.02
C LEU A 131 12.98 5.18 -24.30
N PRO A 132 12.73 4.61 -25.50
CA PRO A 132 12.97 5.29 -26.79
C PRO A 132 12.24 6.63 -26.97
N GLN A 133 11.08 6.80 -26.35
CA GLN A 133 10.22 7.99 -26.46
C GLN A 133 9.80 8.52 -25.06
N GLY A 134 10.56 8.16 -24.00
CA GLY A 134 10.26 8.60 -22.64
C GLY A 134 8.82 8.26 -22.24
N TYR A 135 8.07 9.24 -21.76
CA TYR A 135 6.66 9.09 -21.37
C TYR A 135 5.73 8.71 -22.52
N GLN A 136 6.10 8.97 -23.77
CA GLN A 136 5.33 8.62 -24.97
C GLN A 136 5.63 7.21 -25.49
N THR A 137 6.45 6.44 -24.79
CA THR A 137 6.74 5.05 -25.14
C THR A 137 5.52 4.17 -24.90
N GLN A 138 5.08 3.44 -25.94
CA GLN A 138 4.01 2.44 -25.83
C GLN A 138 4.50 1.24 -25.03
N LEU A 139 3.77 0.86 -23.99
CA LEU A 139 4.03 -0.36 -23.21
C LEU A 139 3.21 -1.54 -23.69
N GLY A 140 3.79 -2.74 -23.49
CA GLY A 140 3.14 -4.02 -23.78
C GLY A 140 3.37 -4.53 -25.20
N LYS A 141 3.28 -5.87 -25.34
CA LYS A 141 3.60 -6.59 -26.59
C LYS A 141 2.45 -6.62 -27.60
N TRP A 142 1.26 -6.14 -27.25
CA TRP A 142 0.10 -6.18 -28.16
C TRP A 142 0.23 -5.17 -29.29
N PHE A 143 1.01 -4.12 -29.11
CA PHE A 143 1.22 -3.07 -30.10
C PHE A 143 2.57 -3.24 -30.79
N LYS A 144 2.60 -2.96 -32.10
CA LYS A 144 3.86 -2.97 -32.86
C LYS A 144 4.84 -1.92 -32.30
N GLY A 145 6.00 -2.39 -31.89
CA GLY A 145 7.03 -1.52 -31.29
C GLY A 145 6.83 -1.24 -29.78
N GLY A 146 5.79 -1.82 -29.18
CA GLY A 146 5.57 -1.68 -27.72
C GLY A 146 6.69 -2.32 -26.91
N GLN A 147 7.10 -1.64 -25.85
CA GLN A 147 8.16 -2.07 -24.95
C GLN A 147 7.58 -2.88 -23.77
N GLU A 148 8.28 -3.95 -23.39
CA GLU A 148 7.93 -4.72 -22.20
C GLU A 148 8.84 -4.37 -21.06
N LEU A 149 8.25 -4.06 -19.91
CA LEU A 149 8.98 -3.76 -18.69
C LEU A 149 9.19 -5.03 -17.86
N SER A 150 10.32 -5.10 -17.14
CA SER A 150 10.53 -6.12 -16.11
C SER A 150 9.51 -5.96 -14.96
N GLY A 151 9.35 -7.01 -14.13
CA GLY A 151 8.47 -6.94 -12.96
C GLY A 151 8.78 -5.77 -12.03
N GLY A 152 10.08 -5.54 -11.75
CA GLY A 152 10.52 -4.42 -10.91
C GLY A 152 10.29 -3.05 -11.54
N GLN A 153 10.42 -2.93 -12.88
CA GLN A 153 10.11 -1.69 -13.59
C GLN A 153 8.60 -1.39 -13.56
N TRP A 154 7.75 -2.40 -13.81
CA TRP A 154 6.30 -2.27 -13.67
C TRP A 154 5.89 -1.83 -12.26
N GLN A 155 6.59 -2.31 -11.25
CA GLN A 155 6.34 -1.96 -9.86
C GLN A 155 6.62 -0.48 -9.58
N LYS A 156 7.71 0.08 -10.14
CA LYS A 156 8.03 1.51 -10.04
C LYS A 156 6.98 2.38 -10.77
N ILE A 157 6.48 1.93 -11.93
CA ILE A 157 5.35 2.60 -12.60
C ILE A 157 4.08 2.56 -11.71
N ALA A 158 3.80 1.44 -11.05
CA ALA A 158 2.66 1.34 -10.14
C ALA A 158 2.84 2.23 -8.90
N LEU A 159 4.07 2.35 -8.37
CA LEU A 159 4.40 3.31 -7.31
C LEU A 159 4.11 4.75 -7.76
N SER A 160 4.56 5.11 -8.96
CA SER A 160 4.32 6.44 -9.54
C SER A 160 2.83 6.77 -9.64
N ARG A 161 1.96 5.79 -9.97
CA ARG A 161 0.50 5.98 -9.94
C ARG A 161 -0.02 6.45 -8.59
N ALA A 162 0.45 5.84 -7.50
CA ALA A 162 0.01 6.26 -6.15
C ALA A 162 0.46 7.69 -5.84
N PHE A 163 1.63 8.10 -6.33
CA PHE A 163 2.17 9.43 -6.13
C PHE A 163 1.59 10.51 -7.05
N MET A 164 0.81 10.17 -8.08
CA MET A 164 0.00 11.14 -8.83
C MET A 164 -0.94 11.92 -7.91
N ARG A 165 -1.43 11.29 -6.83
CA ARG A 165 -2.22 11.94 -5.78
C ARG A 165 -1.29 12.63 -4.78
N SER A 166 -0.68 13.75 -5.19
CA SER A 166 0.29 14.48 -4.36
C SER A 166 -0.28 14.98 -3.03
N GLU A 167 -1.59 15.18 -2.96
CA GLU A 167 -2.31 15.66 -1.77
C GLU A 167 -2.75 14.52 -0.84
N ALA A 168 -2.57 13.26 -1.23
CA ALA A 168 -2.93 12.12 -0.39
C ALA A 168 -2.14 12.17 0.93
N ASP A 169 -2.86 12.12 2.03
CA ASP A 169 -2.30 12.07 3.39
C ASP A 169 -2.31 10.65 3.99
N ILE A 170 -2.88 9.70 3.26
CA ILE A 170 -2.85 8.26 3.56
C ILE A 170 -2.22 7.53 2.38
N LEU A 171 -1.12 6.83 2.63
CA LEU A 171 -0.41 6.04 1.62
C LEU A 171 -0.37 4.57 2.04
N VAL A 172 -0.81 3.70 1.13
CA VAL A 172 -0.91 2.25 1.37
C VAL A 172 -0.08 1.50 0.35
N LEU A 173 0.80 0.62 0.83
CA LEU A 173 1.57 -0.31 0.03
C LEU A 173 1.22 -1.74 0.42
N ASP A 174 0.56 -2.47 -0.47
CA ASP A 174 0.23 -3.89 -0.28
C ASP A 174 1.23 -4.75 -1.08
N GLU A 175 2.23 -5.31 -0.40
CA GLU A 175 3.31 -6.14 -0.94
C GLU A 175 4.02 -5.54 -2.18
N PRO A 176 4.47 -4.28 -2.11
CA PRO A 176 4.93 -3.56 -3.29
C PRO A 176 6.24 -4.11 -3.90
N THR A 177 6.90 -5.08 -3.26
CA THR A 177 8.27 -5.49 -3.61
C THR A 177 8.40 -6.99 -3.89
N ALA A 178 7.29 -7.70 -4.13
CA ALA A 178 7.27 -9.16 -4.35
C ALA A 178 8.21 -9.64 -5.49
N ALA A 179 8.50 -8.78 -6.48
CA ALA A 179 9.34 -9.08 -7.64
C ALA A 179 10.76 -8.47 -7.57
N MET A 180 11.17 -7.92 -6.42
CA MET A 180 12.46 -7.21 -6.28
C MET A 180 13.43 -7.95 -5.36
N ASP A 181 14.73 -7.69 -5.56
CA ASP A 181 15.76 -8.12 -4.61
C ASP A 181 15.74 -7.28 -3.32
N ALA A 182 16.42 -7.76 -2.28
CA ALA A 182 16.41 -7.11 -0.97
C ALA A 182 17.03 -5.70 -0.95
N ALA A 183 18.00 -5.41 -1.82
CA ALA A 183 18.65 -4.11 -1.89
C ALA A 183 17.74 -3.07 -2.55
N ALA A 184 17.09 -3.43 -3.67
CA ALA A 184 16.11 -2.58 -4.35
C ALA A 184 14.91 -2.30 -3.44
N GLU A 185 14.44 -3.30 -2.70
CA GLU A 185 13.39 -3.13 -1.72
C GLU A 185 13.76 -2.13 -0.63
N ALA A 186 14.92 -2.30 0.02
CA ALA A 186 15.38 -1.40 1.06
C ALA A 186 15.41 0.06 0.58
N THR A 187 15.85 0.28 -0.66
CA THR A 187 15.88 1.61 -1.29
C THR A 187 14.47 2.19 -1.45
N ILE A 188 13.51 1.39 -1.94
CA ILE A 188 12.12 1.82 -2.09
C ILE A 188 11.51 2.21 -0.73
N PHE A 189 11.76 1.41 0.30
CA PHE A 189 11.19 1.68 1.62
C PHE A 189 11.81 2.90 2.30
N GLU A 190 13.13 3.09 2.18
CA GLU A 190 13.77 4.32 2.65
C GLU A 190 13.19 5.55 1.94
N HIS A 191 12.98 5.45 0.63
CA HIS A 191 12.36 6.51 -0.15
C HIS A 191 10.91 6.75 0.27
N PHE A 192 10.11 5.68 0.39
CA PHE A 192 8.73 5.75 0.86
C PHE A 192 8.64 6.36 2.26
N ARG A 193 9.48 5.96 3.19
CA ARG A 193 9.54 6.52 4.54
C ARG A 193 9.79 8.04 4.53
N LYS A 194 10.66 8.53 3.65
CA LYS A 194 10.91 9.97 3.51
C LYS A 194 9.68 10.70 2.96
N LEU A 195 9.01 10.13 1.97
CA LEU A 195 7.82 10.71 1.34
C LEU A 195 6.58 10.68 2.23
N THR A 196 6.54 9.77 3.21
CA THR A 196 5.40 9.60 4.13
C THR A 196 5.60 10.31 5.47
N GLN A 197 6.67 11.08 5.65
CA GLN A 197 6.84 11.92 6.84
C GLN A 197 5.60 12.83 7.01
N ASN A 198 5.00 12.78 8.20
CA ASN A 198 3.75 13.48 8.55
C ASN A 198 2.48 13.00 7.84
N ARG A 199 2.52 11.85 7.17
CA ARG A 199 1.36 11.17 6.58
C ARG A 199 1.08 9.87 7.31
N ILE A 200 -0.11 9.32 7.13
CA ILE A 200 -0.39 7.95 7.53
C ILE A 200 0.19 7.02 6.46
N ALA A 201 1.07 6.11 6.87
CA ALA A 201 1.64 5.10 6.00
C ALA A 201 1.18 3.71 6.45
N ILE A 202 0.56 2.94 5.56
CA ILE A 202 0.16 1.56 5.84
C ILE A 202 0.93 0.63 4.90
N LEU A 203 1.62 -0.33 5.48
CA LEU A 203 2.46 -1.27 4.77
C LEU A 203 2.00 -2.69 5.05
N ILE A 204 1.76 -3.45 4.00
CA ILE A 204 1.69 -4.91 4.07
C ILE A 204 2.98 -5.46 3.48
N SER A 205 3.74 -6.20 4.25
CA SER A 205 4.97 -6.84 3.79
C SER A 205 5.18 -8.17 4.51
N HIS A 206 5.70 -9.13 3.76
CA HIS A 206 6.21 -10.38 4.32
C HIS A 206 7.70 -10.28 4.73
N ARG A 207 8.37 -9.16 4.44
CA ARG A 207 9.80 -8.98 4.73
C ARG A 207 10.00 -8.15 5.99
N PHE A 208 10.53 -8.78 7.01
CA PHE A 208 10.72 -8.16 8.33
C PHE A 208 11.76 -7.04 8.33
N SER A 209 12.70 -7.02 7.39
CA SER A 209 13.61 -5.87 7.17
C SER A 209 12.85 -4.55 7.04
N THR A 210 11.68 -4.61 6.44
CA THR A 210 10.80 -3.47 6.18
C THR A 210 9.81 -3.25 7.31
N VAL A 211 9.17 -4.33 7.78
CA VAL A 211 8.17 -4.29 8.86
C VAL A 211 8.71 -3.62 10.12
N ARG A 212 9.95 -3.91 10.51
CA ARG A 212 10.59 -3.34 11.71
C ARG A 212 10.78 -1.81 11.67
N MET A 213 10.63 -1.18 10.49
CA MET A 213 10.78 0.26 10.33
C MET A 213 9.47 1.03 10.63
N ALA A 214 8.36 0.33 10.74
CA ALA A 214 7.08 0.92 11.08
C ALA A 214 7.03 1.31 12.56
N SER A 215 6.35 2.43 12.86
CA SER A 215 6.15 2.87 14.24
C SER A 215 5.19 1.97 15.02
N GLN A 216 4.28 1.30 14.31
CA GLN A 216 3.36 0.32 14.87
C GLN A 216 3.30 -0.91 13.97
N ILE A 217 3.29 -2.09 14.56
CA ILE A 217 3.11 -3.38 13.89
C ILE A 217 1.85 -4.02 14.44
N VAL A 218 1.03 -4.55 13.55
CA VAL A 218 -0.18 -5.30 13.88
C VAL A 218 -0.12 -6.67 13.24
N VAL A 219 -0.26 -7.71 14.05
CA VAL A 219 -0.31 -9.10 13.59
C VAL A 219 -1.75 -9.53 13.47
N ILE A 220 -2.14 -9.97 12.27
CA ILE A 220 -3.50 -10.46 11.99
C ILE A 220 -3.44 -11.97 11.76
N GLU A 221 -4.25 -12.70 12.49
CA GLU A 221 -4.42 -14.14 12.34
C GLU A 221 -5.93 -14.48 12.36
N ASN A 222 -6.37 -15.28 11.39
CA ASN A 222 -7.78 -15.72 11.27
C ASN A 222 -8.81 -14.58 11.33
N GLY A 223 -8.44 -13.41 10.78
CA GLY A 223 -9.27 -12.22 10.74
C GLY A 223 -9.31 -11.41 12.03
N ARG A 224 -8.45 -11.70 13.02
CA ARG A 224 -8.36 -10.98 14.30
C ARG A 224 -6.98 -10.37 14.50
N ILE A 225 -6.92 -9.23 15.16
CA ILE A 225 -5.65 -8.71 15.68
C ILE A 225 -5.27 -9.53 16.91
N ILE A 226 -4.10 -10.19 16.86
CA ILE A 226 -3.58 -11.01 17.96
C ILE A 226 -2.45 -10.35 18.73
N GLU A 227 -1.66 -9.49 18.05
CA GLU A 227 -0.56 -8.74 18.64
C GLU A 227 -0.47 -7.35 18.01
N ARG A 228 -0.05 -6.36 18.80
CA ARG A 228 0.27 -5.01 18.33
C ARG A 228 1.34 -4.37 19.20
N GLY A 229 2.24 -3.59 18.61
CA GLY A 229 3.31 -2.86 19.31
C GLY A 229 4.40 -2.43 18.35
N SER A 230 5.50 -1.91 18.90
CA SER A 230 6.74 -1.70 18.14
C SER A 230 7.45 -3.03 17.87
N HIS A 231 8.50 -3.00 17.03
CA HIS A 231 9.35 -4.18 16.81
C HIS A 231 9.94 -4.70 18.14
N GLU A 232 10.45 -3.82 18.96
CA GLU A 232 11.07 -4.14 20.24
C GLU A 232 10.06 -4.75 21.22
N ASP A 233 8.86 -4.18 21.32
CA ASP A 233 7.78 -4.70 22.18
C ASP A 233 7.40 -6.12 21.76
N LEU A 234 7.16 -6.34 20.46
CA LEU A 234 6.72 -7.64 19.95
C LEU A 234 7.82 -8.71 20.00
N MET A 235 9.08 -8.33 19.82
CA MET A 235 10.21 -9.25 20.03
C MET A 235 10.33 -9.64 21.50
N SER A 236 10.15 -8.70 22.42
CA SER A 236 10.20 -8.94 23.87
C SER A 236 9.04 -9.80 24.38
N LEU A 237 7.89 -9.75 23.67
CA LEU A 237 6.71 -10.57 23.99
C LEU A 237 6.94 -12.07 23.68
N ASP A 238 7.92 -12.38 22.81
CA ASP A 238 8.24 -13.75 22.31
C ASP A 238 7.01 -14.48 21.76
N GLY A 239 6.11 -13.70 21.13
CA GLY A 239 4.83 -14.17 20.62
C GLY A 239 4.86 -14.65 19.16
N HIS A 240 3.76 -14.48 18.47
CA HIS A 240 3.59 -14.86 17.08
C HIS A 240 4.51 -14.07 16.14
N TYR A 241 4.62 -12.76 16.35
CA TYR A 241 5.53 -11.89 15.61
C TYR A 241 6.98 -12.33 15.72
N ALA A 242 7.47 -12.55 16.93
CA ALA A 242 8.86 -12.95 17.16
C ALA A 242 9.18 -14.29 16.48
N ARG A 243 8.27 -15.26 16.54
CA ARG A 243 8.41 -16.55 15.82
C ARG A 243 8.49 -16.37 14.31
N LEU A 244 7.60 -15.58 13.71
CA LEU A 244 7.63 -15.31 12.26
C LEU A 244 8.94 -14.60 11.85
N PHE A 245 9.39 -13.62 12.66
CA PHE A 245 10.64 -12.92 12.45
C PHE A 245 11.85 -13.86 12.45
N LEU A 246 11.96 -14.74 13.45
CA LEU A 246 13.06 -15.68 13.59
C LEU A 246 13.07 -16.74 12.47
N LEU A 247 11.90 -17.24 12.05
CA LEU A 247 11.78 -18.17 10.94
C LEU A 247 12.30 -17.56 9.63
N GLN A 248 11.95 -16.30 9.35
CA GLN A 248 12.45 -15.63 8.16
C GLN A 248 13.95 -15.34 8.24
N ALA A 249 14.44 -14.90 9.40
CA ALA A 249 15.87 -14.66 9.61
C ALA A 249 16.71 -15.95 9.46
N ALA A 250 16.17 -17.10 9.81
CA ALA A 250 16.82 -18.40 9.61
C ALA A 250 16.85 -18.81 8.12
N GLY A 251 15.87 -18.42 7.32
CA GLY A 251 15.82 -18.72 5.88
C GLY A 251 16.77 -17.88 5.02
N TYR A 252 17.39 -16.85 5.57
CA TYR A 252 18.42 -16.03 4.90
C TYR A 252 19.88 -16.48 5.21
N LYS A 253 20.07 -17.61 5.89
CA LYS A 253 21.37 -18.27 6.08
C LYS A 253 21.52 -19.41 5.10
#